data_715b8fee9e8766803beaadcbe3d94b2d
#
_entry.id   715b8fee9e8766803beaadcbe3d94b2d
#
_cell.length_a   1.000
_cell.length_b   1.000
_cell.length_c   1.000
_cell.angle_alpha   90.00
_cell.angle_beta   90.00
_cell.angle_gamma   90.00
#
_symmetry.space_group_name_H-M   'P 1'
#
loop_
_entity.id
_entity.type
_entity.pdbx_description
1 polymer ?
#
loop_
_entity_poly.entity_id
_entity_poly.type
_entity_poly.pdbx_seq_one_letter_code
_entity_poly.pdbx_strand_id
1 'polypeptide(L)'
;MSTRYTKEELEEYFFEALAMFNDVLESDIISENVVLDFFTPANGLAVYKRFCEKYFSDKYEKQHETENYFEFIAAEAFVGKKLYGVLIRSDIEFSLSEVLMTFLHEISHLFCTRNEIESGDFFDRYCMGSGEEDGYYNAGYAVWREAIADIMADSIMSEYATLKLEMAADEILNCY
;
A
#
# COMPACT_ATOMS: atom_id res chain seq x y z
N MET A 1 20.76 2.99 -7.47
CA MET A 1 21.32 4.06 -6.65
C MET A 1 20.21 4.54 -5.75
N SER A 2 20.31 4.41 -4.44
CA SER A 2 19.27 4.88 -3.52
C SER A 2 19.33 6.40 -3.37
N THR A 3 18.17 7.02 -3.30
CA THR A 3 17.98 8.46 -3.22
C THR A 3 16.93 8.76 -2.15
N ARG A 4 17.04 9.90 -1.50
CA ARG A 4 16.02 10.42 -0.61
C ARG A 4 15.12 11.36 -1.42
N TYR A 5 13.84 11.07 -1.43
CA TYR A 5 12.84 11.84 -2.17
C TYR A 5 12.18 12.89 -1.28
N THR A 6 11.74 13.98 -1.88
CA THR A 6 10.87 14.97 -1.23
C THR A 6 9.45 14.39 -1.08
N LYS A 7 8.61 15.02 -0.25
CA LYS A 7 7.22 14.60 -0.10
C LYS A 7 6.43 14.77 -1.40
N GLU A 8 6.71 15.80 -2.13
CA GLU A 8 6.10 16.12 -3.42
C GLU A 8 6.44 15.03 -4.47
N GLU A 9 7.72 14.59 -4.51
CA GLU A 9 8.13 13.49 -5.39
C GLU A 9 7.49 12.15 -4.97
N LEU A 10 7.41 11.87 -3.67
CA LEU A 10 6.74 10.66 -3.17
C LEU A 10 5.24 10.66 -3.49
N GLU A 11 4.58 11.81 -3.39
CA GLU A 11 3.17 11.97 -3.78
C GLU A 11 2.98 11.73 -5.28
N GLU A 12 3.84 12.29 -6.13
CA GLU A 12 3.84 12.09 -7.57
C GLU A 12 4.01 10.60 -7.91
N TYR A 13 5.03 9.94 -7.36
CA TYR A 13 5.27 8.52 -7.58
C TYR A 13 4.15 7.61 -7.05
N PHE A 14 3.49 8.00 -5.96
CA PHE A 14 2.33 7.26 -5.48
C PHE A 14 1.20 7.28 -6.52
N PHE A 15 0.88 8.44 -7.09
CA PHE A 15 -0.16 8.53 -8.09
C PHE A 15 0.25 7.92 -9.44
N GLU A 16 1.53 7.89 -9.78
CA GLU A 16 2.03 7.08 -10.89
C GLU A 16 1.81 5.58 -10.64
N ALA A 17 2.15 5.08 -9.47
CA ALA A 17 1.91 3.69 -9.09
C ALA A 17 0.41 3.35 -9.12
N LEU A 18 -0.45 4.25 -8.64
CA LEU A 18 -1.91 4.08 -8.70
C LEU A 18 -2.42 4.02 -10.14
N ALA A 19 -1.89 4.85 -11.03
CA ALA A 19 -2.23 4.80 -12.45
C ALA A 19 -1.79 3.46 -13.08
N MET A 20 -0.56 3.00 -12.79
CA MET A 20 -0.09 1.69 -13.24
C MET A 20 -1.00 0.57 -12.76
N PHE A 21 -1.39 0.61 -11.48
CA PHE A 21 -2.29 -0.37 -10.88
C PHE A 21 -3.64 -0.41 -11.58
N ASN A 22 -4.23 0.76 -11.81
CA ASN A 22 -5.53 0.88 -12.47
C ASN A 22 -5.48 0.43 -13.94
N ASP A 23 -4.40 0.73 -14.66
CA ASP A 23 -4.20 0.32 -16.06
C ASP A 23 -4.14 -1.21 -16.19
N VAL A 24 -3.50 -1.90 -15.23
CA VAL A 24 -3.33 -3.36 -15.29
C VAL A 24 -4.56 -4.11 -14.77
N LEU A 25 -5.19 -3.65 -13.68
CA LEU A 25 -6.28 -4.38 -13.00
C LEU A 25 -7.67 -3.80 -13.25
N GLU A 26 -7.81 -2.76 -14.09
CA GLU A 26 -9.07 -2.05 -14.30
C GLU A 26 -9.75 -1.65 -12.97
N SER A 27 -8.92 -1.22 -11.98
CA SER A 27 -9.39 -0.86 -10.65
C SER A 27 -10.19 0.44 -10.66
N ASP A 28 -11.12 0.60 -9.71
CA ASP A 28 -11.92 1.80 -9.50
C ASP A 28 -11.40 2.72 -8.39
N ILE A 29 -10.15 2.53 -7.95
CA ILE A 29 -9.53 3.42 -6.96
C ILE A 29 -9.12 4.72 -7.66
N ILE A 30 -9.91 5.76 -7.45
CA ILE A 30 -9.67 7.08 -8.04
C ILE A 30 -8.86 7.97 -7.09
N SER A 31 -7.97 8.77 -7.66
CA SER A 31 -7.03 9.63 -6.91
C SER A 31 -7.73 10.59 -5.95
N GLU A 32 -8.89 11.13 -6.32
CA GLU A 32 -9.67 12.06 -5.50
C GLU A 32 -10.19 11.44 -4.19
N ASN A 33 -10.22 10.13 -4.11
CA ASN A 33 -10.62 9.40 -2.91
C ASN A 33 -9.42 8.92 -2.07
N VAL A 34 -8.19 9.25 -2.47
CA VAL A 34 -6.97 8.88 -1.74
C VAL A 34 -6.43 10.08 -0.98
N VAL A 35 -6.13 9.87 0.29
CA VAL A 35 -5.46 10.85 1.16
C VAL A 35 -4.10 10.30 1.58
N LEU A 36 -3.08 11.12 1.44
CA LEU A 36 -1.71 10.80 1.84
C LEU A 36 -1.29 11.67 3.02
N ASP A 37 -0.50 11.13 3.91
CA ASP A 37 0.28 11.91 4.88
C ASP A 37 1.66 11.26 5.05
N PHE A 38 2.63 12.04 5.51
CA PHE A 38 4.02 11.66 5.53
C PHE A 38 4.56 11.70 6.95
N PHE A 39 5.31 10.67 7.32
CA PHE A 39 5.91 10.57 8.63
C PHE A 39 7.42 10.27 8.57
N THR A 40 8.06 10.42 9.71
CA THR A 40 9.38 9.89 10.04
C THR A 40 9.25 9.13 11.35
N PRO A 41 10.18 8.26 11.75
CA PRO A 41 10.10 7.57 13.04
C PRO A 41 9.90 8.53 14.22
N ALA A 42 10.54 9.69 14.17
CA ALA A 42 10.45 10.67 15.25
C ALA A 42 9.05 11.29 15.44
N ASN A 43 8.20 11.31 14.41
CA ASN A 43 6.86 11.90 14.47
C ASN A 43 5.74 10.93 14.07
N GLY A 44 6.06 9.68 13.77
CA GLY A 44 5.14 8.70 13.19
C GLY A 44 3.87 8.54 14.01
N LEU A 45 3.98 8.32 15.32
CA LEU A 45 2.81 8.19 16.20
C LEU A 45 1.91 9.45 16.20
N ALA A 46 2.50 10.64 16.19
CA ALA A 46 1.72 11.87 16.17
C ALA A 46 0.99 12.07 14.83
N VAL A 47 1.65 11.73 13.72
CA VAL A 47 1.05 11.76 12.38
C VAL A 47 -0.07 10.72 12.28
N TYR A 48 0.18 9.49 12.69
CA TYR A 48 -0.80 8.41 12.70
C TYR A 48 -2.08 8.78 13.50
N LYS A 49 -1.92 9.27 14.73
CA LYS A 49 -3.05 9.70 15.56
C LYS A 49 -3.88 10.78 14.86
N ARG A 50 -3.23 11.82 14.36
CA ARG A 50 -3.90 12.91 13.64
C ARG A 50 -4.59 12.41 12.36
N PHE A 51 -3.94 11.52 11.61
CA PHE A 51 -4.46 10.97 10.37
C PHE A 51 -5.71 10.10 10.62
N CYS A 52 -5.63 9.19 11.59
CA CYS A 52 -6.77 8.39 12.00
C CYS A 52 -7.92 9.25 12.54
N GLU A 53 -7.65 10.19 13.46
CA GLU A 53 -8.66 11.09 14.01
C GLU A 53 -9.42 11.85 12.92
N LYS A 54 -8.71 12.31 11.90
CA LYS A 54 -9.29 13.10 10.81
C LYS A 54 -10.06 12.29 9.79
N TYR A 55 -9.55 11.11 9.40
CA TYR A 55 -10.04 10.40 8.24
C TYR A 55 -10.52 8.98 8.52
N PHE A 56 -9.96 8.29 9.53
CA PHE A 56 -10.11 6.86 9.79
C PHE A 56 -10.28 6.55 11.27
N SER A 57 -11.18 7.23 11.96
CA SER A 57 -11.31 7.14 13.42
C SER A 57 -11.67 5.74 13.93
N ASP A 58 -12.29 4.91 13.11
CA ASP A 58 -12.61 3.51 13.38
C ASP A 58 -11.44 2.54 13.11
N LYS A 59 -10.34 3.02 12.54
CA LYS A 59 -9.13 2.23 12.22
C LYS A 59 -7.97 2.47 13.17
N TYR A 60 -8.17 3.28 14.21
CA TYR A 60 -7.11 3.53 15.17
C TYR A 60 -6.80 2.29 16.01
N GLU A 61 -5.56 1.81 15.94
CA GLU A 61 -5.09 0.64 16.66
C GLU A 61 -4.06 1.02 17.74
N LYS A 62 -4.34 0.66 18.99
CA LYS A 62 -3.43 0.96 20.11
C LYS A 62 -2.08 0.25 20.02
N GLN A 63 -2.01 -0.87 19.29
CA GLN A 63 -0.75 -1.60 19.10
C GLN A 63 0.30 -0.75 18.36
N HIS A 64 -0.11 0.22 17.54
CA HIS A 64 0.78 1.18 16.88
C HIS A 64 1.40 2.19 17.85
N GLU A 65 0.93 2.27 19.10
CA GLU A 65 1.56 3.09 20.16
C GLU A 65 2.85 2.47 20.73
N THR A 66 3.20 1.25 20.31
CA THR A 66 4.43 0.62 20.77
C THR A 66 5.64 1.40 20.31
N GLU A 67 6.64 1.51 21.18
CA GLU A 67 7.94 2.07 20.84
C GLU A 67 8.45 1.37 19.59
N ASN A 68 8.93 1.96 18.60
CA ASN A 68 9.54 1.41 17.38
C ASN A 68 8.59 0.98 16.24
N TYR A 69 7.26 0.94 16.37
CA TYR A 69 6.40 0.56 15.24
C TYR A 69 6.77 1.35 13.96
N PHE A 70 6.86 2.68 14.08
CA PHE A 70 7.19 3.57 12.96
C PHE A 70 8.66 3.55 12.52
N GLU A 71 9.51 2.79 13.19
CA GLU A 71 10.90 2.55 12.74
C GLU A 71 10.99 1.45 11.69
N PHE A 72 10.00 0.56 11.64
CA PHE A 72 10.04 -0.63 10.80
C PHE A 72 9.15 -0.58 9.57
N ILE A 73 8.13 0.27 9.55
CA ILE A 73 7.25 0.38 8.39
C ILE A 73 7.75 1.43 7.39
N ALA A 74 7.58 1.14 6.11
CA ALA A 74 7.82 2.06 5.00
C ALA A 74 6.56 2.83 4.62
N ALA A 75 5.40 2.17 4.64
CA ALA A 75 4.10 2.77 4.44
C ALA A 75 3.03 1.95 5.18
N GLU A 76 1.78 2.46 5.22
CA GLU A 76 0.63 1.78 5.82
C GLU A 76 -0.66 2.23 5.15
N ALA A 77 -1.45 1.26 4.69
CA ALA A 77 -2.70 1.47 3.98
C ALA A 77 -3.94 1.45 4.88
N PHE A 78 -4.92 2.31 4.58
CA PHE A 78 -6.18 2.44 5.32
C PHE A 78 -7.37 2.44 4.37
N VAL A 79 -8.35 1.58 4.61
CA VAL A 79 -9.59 1.54 3.84
C VAL A 79 -10.75 2.03 4.70
N GLY A 80 -11.29 3.17 4.34
CA GLY A 80 -12.53 3.71 4.91
C GLY A 80 -13.74 3.44 4.01
N LYS A 81 -14.89 3.94 4.41
CA LYS A 81 -16.15 3.75 3.63
C LYS A 81 -16.15 4.45 2.28
N LYS A 82 -15.44 5.58 2.15
CA LYS A 82 -15.41 6.41 0.94
C LYS A 82 -14.02 6.93 0.60
N LEU A 83 -13.07 6.78 1.51
CA LEU A 83 -11.72 7.26 1.36
C LEU A 83 -10.75 6.10 1.53
N TYR A 84 -9.65 6.19 0.83
CA TYR A 84 -8.46 5.40 1.00
C TYR A 84 -7.38 6.28 1.61
N GLY A 85 -6.53 5.73 2.45
CA GLY A 85 -5.45 6.47 3.05
C GLY A 85 -4.14 5.72 2.96
N VAL A 86 -3.04 6.44 2.81
CA VAL A 86 -1.72 5.85 2.95
C VAL A 86 -0.82 6.79 3.74
N LEU A 87 -0.23 6.27 4.80
CA LEU A 87 0.87 6.91 5.51
C LEU A 87 2.19 6.49 4.89
N ILE A 88 3.04 7.43 4.53
CA ILE A 88 4.29 7.18 3.80
C ILE A 88 5.46 7.69 4.65
N ARG A 89 6.45 6.83 4.86
CA ARG A 89 7.68 7.23 5.51
C ARG A 89 8.58 8.03 4.56
N SER A 90 8.94 9.25 4.94
CA SER A 90 9.62 10.22 4.07
C SER A 90 11.13 10.35 4.29
N ASP A 91 11.71 9.59 5.22
CA ASP A 91 13.16 9.65 5.52
C ASP A 91 13.95 8.43 5.02
N ILE A 92 13.31 7.53 4.30
CA ILE A 92 13.95 6.34 3.74
C ILE A 92 14.67 6.71 2.43
N GLU A 93 15.83 6.08 2.24
CA GLU A 93 16.58 6.13 0.99
C GLU A 93 16.26 4.87 0.18
N PHE A 94 15.51 5.03 -0.88
CA PHE A 94 15.12 3.97 -1.81
C PHE A 94 15.61 4.27 -3.24
N SER A 95 15.73 3.24 -4.05
CA SER A 95 15.71 3.40 -5.50
C SER A 95 14.28 3.68 -5.97
N LEU A 96 14.10 4.22 -7.16
CA LEU A 96 12.76 4.47 -7.71
C LEU A 96 11.93 3.18 -7.80
N SER A 97 12.54 2.05 -8.16
CA SER A 97 11.83 0.77 -8.21
C SER A 97 11.35 0.30 -6.84
N GLU A 98 12.15 0.51 -5.79
CA GLU A 98 11.72 0.19 -4.41
C GLU A 98 10.56 1.08 -3.95
N VAL A 99 10.59 2.37 -4.30
CA VAL A 99 9.48 3.30 -4.02
C VAL A 99 8.20 2.83 -4.71
N LEU A 100 8.25 2.57 -6.01
CA LEU A 100 7.09 2.13 -6.79
C LEU A 100 6.56 0.77 -6.29
N MET A 101 7.46 -0.18 -5.96
CA MET A 101 7.06 -1.47 -5.38
C MET A 101 6.37 -1.30 -4.03
N THR A 102 6.91 -0.43 -3.15
CA THR A 102 6.25 -0.13 -1.87
C THR A 102 4.84 0.44 -2.09
N PHE A 103 4.68 1.36 -3.03
CA PHE A 103 3.37 1.96 -3.30
C PHE A 103 2.39 0.98 -3.94
N LEU A 104 2.84 0.16 -4.89
CA LEU A 104 2.01 -0.91 -5.46
C LEU A 104 1.59 -1.94 -4.41
N HIS A 105 2.45 -2.25 -3.45
CA HIS A 105 2.13 -3.10 -2.31
C HIS A 105 0.99 -2.50 -1.46
N GLU A 106 1.10 -1.23 -1.07
CA GLU A 106 0.06 -0.57 -0.29
C GLU A 106 -1.27 -0.43 -1.07
N ILE A 107 -1.19 -0.10 -2.37
CA ILE A 107 -2.38 -0.05 -3.23
C ILE A 107 -3.03 -1.43 -3.35
N SER A 108 -2.24 -2.51 -3.37
CA SER A 108 -2.76 -3.89 -3.35
C SER A 108 -3.56 -4.17 -2.09
N HIS A 109 -3.12 -3.72 -0.91
CA HIS A 109 -3.91 -3.80 0.32
C HIS A 109 -5.22 -3.00 0.22
N LEU A 110 -5.19 -1.78 -0.35
CA LEU A 110 -6.41 -1.00 -0.57
C LEU A 110 -7.41 -1.78 -1.45
N PHE A 111 -6.91 -2.33 -2.56
CA PHE A 111 -7.71 -3.10 -3.51
C PHE A 111 -8.25 -4.39 -2.90
N CYS A 112 -7.39 -5.19 -2.25
CA CYS A 112 -7.76 -6.46 -1.64
C CYS A 112 -8.79 -6.29 -0.53
N THR A 113 -8.61 -5.30 0.34
CA THR A 113 -9.57 -4.99 1.41
C THR A 113 -10.91 -4.53 0.84
N ARG A 114 -10.89 -3.64 -0.17
CA ARG A 114 -12.12 -3.14 -0.79
C ARG A 114 -12.92 -4.24 -1.48
N ASN A 115 -12.23 -5.15 -2.14
CA ASN A 115 -12.85 -6.25 -2.89
C ASN A 115 -13.08 -7.51 -2.05
N GLU A 116 -12.93 -7.39 -0.74
CA GLU A 116 -13.12 -8.49 0.21
C GLU A 116 -12.23 -9.71 -0.06
N ILE A 117 -11.10 -9.53 -0.78
CA ILE A 117 -10.09 -10.58 -1.02
C ILE A 117 -9.34 -10.88 0.28
N GLU A 118 -8.95 -9.84 1.03
CA GLU A 118 -8.42 -9.96 2.38
C GLU A 118 -9.54 -10.12 3.41
N SER A 119 -10.65 -10.74 3.05
CA SER A 119 -11.85 -10.55 3.79
C SER A 119 -12.02 -11.41 5.01
N GLY A 120 -12.84 -10.84 5.76
CA GLY A 120 -13.57 -11.17 6.89
C GLY A 120 -13.96 -12.63 7.04
N ASP A 121 -14.34 -13.33 6.01
CA ASP A 121 -14.78 -14.72 6.13
C ASP A 121 -13.68 -15.65 6.66
N PHE A 122 -12.44 -15.46 6.24
CA PHE A 122 -11.32 -16.21 6.80
C PHE A 122 -10.98 -15.70 8.20
N PHE A 123 -10.89 -14.38 8.36
CA PHE A 123 -10.60 -13.75 9.65
C PHE A 123 -11.67 -14.10 10.68
N ASP A 124 -12.96 -13.92 10.34
CA ASP A 124 -14.07 -14.20 11.23
C ASP A 124 -14.18 -15.68 11.58
N ARG A 125 -13.83 -16.57 10.67
CA ARG A 125 -13.90 -18.01 10.88
C ARG A 125 -12.74 -18.57 11.71
N TYR A 126 -11.53 -18.02 11.53
CA TYR A 126 -10.31 -18.64 12.05
C TYR A 126 -9.50 -17.74 12.98
N CYS A 127 -9.78 -16.44 13.02
CA CYS A 127 -8.93 -15.48 13.73
C CYS A 127 -9.65 -14.72 14.87
N MET A 128 -10.95 -14.95 15.08
CA MET A 128 -11.74 -14.24 16.11
C MET A 128 -11.68 -14.85 17.50
N GLY A 129 -10.99 -15.96 17.68
CA GLY A 129 -10.87 -16.63 18.98
C GLY A 129 -9.77 -16.01 19.85
N SER A 130 -9.66 -16.54 21.06
CA SER A 130 -8.65 -16.15 22.05
C SER A 130 -7.75 -17.32 22.47
N GLY A 131 -7.81 -18.43 21.74
CA GLY A 131 -7.01 -19.63 22.02
C GLY A 131 -5.60 -19.55 21.43
N GLU A 132 -4.73 -20.47 21.83
CA GLU A 132 -3.36 -20.55 21.31
C GLU A 132 -3.35 -20.84 19.80
N GLU A 133 -4.30 -21.64 19.31
CA GLU A 133 -4.48 -21.93 17.88
C GLU A 133 -4.85 -20.69 17.09
N ASP A 134 -5.62 -19.76 17.66
CA ASP A 134 -6.01 -18.51 17.01
C ASP A 134 -4.80 -17.60 16.77
N GLY A 135 -3.78 -17.65 17.61
CA GLY A 135 -2.52 -16.97 17.41
C GLY A 135 -1.80 -17.41 16.12
N TYR A 136 -1.83 -18.69 15.80
CA TYR A 136 -1.24 -19.24 14.56
C TYR A 136 -2.04 -18.82 13.34
N TYR A 137 -3.37 -18.83 13.41
CA TYR A 137 -4.22 -18.37 12.31
C TYR A 137 -4.06 -16.86 12.06
N ASN A 138 -3.99 -16.05 13.10
CA ASN A 138 -3.74 -14.61 12.99
C ASN A 138 -2.38 -14.33 12.32
N ALA A 139 -1.33 -15.01 12.75
CA ALA A 139 -0.01 -14.89 12.16
C ALA A 139 0.00 -15.35 10.70
N GLY A 140 -0.64 -16.48 10.41
CA GLY A 140 -0.77 -17.01 9.05
C GLY A 140 -1.54 -16.07 8.12
N TYR A 141 -2.62 -15.47 8.63
CA TYR A 141 -3.39 -14.49 7.88
C TYR A 141 -2.59 -13.22 7.58
N ALA A 142 -1.85 -12.70 8.57
CA ALA A 142 -0.98 -11.54 8.35
C ALA A 142 0.07 -11.83 7.27
N VAL A 143 0.77 -12.97 7.35
CA VAL A 143 1.76 -13.39 6.34
C VAL A 143 1.11 -13.54 4.96
N TRP A 144 -0.09 -14.11 4.89
CA TRP A 144 -0.81 -14.29 3.63
C TRP A 144 -1.21 -12.95 2.99
N ARG A 145 -1.66 -11.99 3.77
CA ARG A 145 -1.99 -10.63 3.29
C ARG A 145 -0.77 -9.96 2.67
N GLU A 146 0.36 -9.96 3.38
CA GLU A 146 1.61 -9.39 2.89
C GLU A 146 2.07 -10.10 1.60
N ALA A 147 2.02 -11.44 1.58
CA ALA A 147 2.42 -12.21 0.41
C ALA A 147 1.55 -11.92 -0.83
N ILE A 148 0.24 -11.73 -0.66
CA ILE A 148 -0.65 -11.35 -1.77
C ILE A 148 -0.31 -9.95 -2.27
N ALA A 149 -0.10 -8.99 -1.38
CA ALA A 149 0.25 -7.63 -1.75
C ALA A 149 1.59 -7.58 -2.52
N ASP A 150 2.59 -8.34 -2.06
CA ASP A 150 3.88 -8.47 -2.76
C ASP A 150 3.74 -9.10 -4.14
N ILE A 151 2.99 -10.20 -4.26
CA ILE A 151 2.76 -10.88 -5.54
C ILE A 151 2.02 -9.98 -6.53
N MET A 152 1.02 -9.22 -6.06
CA MET A 152 0.30 -8.27 -6.89
C MET A 152 1.20 -7.13 -7.35
N ALA A 153 1.96 -6.53 -6.45
CA ALA A 153 2.90 -5.46 -6.77
C ALA A 153 3.93 -5.88 -7.84
N ASP A 154 4.52 -7.05 -7.65
CA ASP A 154 5.50 -7.65 -8.59
C ASP A 154 4.87 -7.93 -9.96
N SER A 155 3.66 -8.49 -9.97
CA SER A 155 2.92 -8.81 -11.19
C SER A 155 2.56 -7.54 -11.97
N ILE A 156 2.07 -6.51 -11.29
CA ILE A 156 1.70 -5.23 -11.90
C ILE A 156 2.92 -4.53 -12.48
N MET A 157 4.03 -4.49 -11.75
CA MET A 157 5.27 -3.89 -12.23
C MET A 157 5.76 -4.59 -13.49
N SER A 158 5.72 -5.91 -13.53
CA SER A 158 6.14 -6.73 -14.68
C SER A 158 5.23 -6.52 -15.90
N GLU A 159 3.91 -6.53 -15.69
CA GLU A 159 2.91 -6.36 -16.74
C GLU A 159 2.99 -4.96 -17.34
N TYR A 160 3.08 -3.93 -16.49
CA TYR A 160 3.22 -2.55 -16.95
C TYR A 160 4.49 -2.31 -17.76
N ALA A 161 5.61 -2.91 -17.36
CA ALA A 161 6.86 -2.84 -18.13
C ALA A 161 6.70 -3.49 -19.52
N THR A 162 5.96 -4.59 -19.60
CA THR A 162 5.65 -5.28 -20.87
C THR A 162 4.78 -4.40 -21.76
N LEU A 163 3.69 -3.85 -21.24
CA LEU A 163 2.81 -2.92 -21.98
C LEU A 163 3.57 -1.72 -22.54
N LYS A 164 4.47 -1.12 -21.76
CA LYS A 164 5.29 0.00 -22.24
C LYS A 164 6.25 -0.38 -23.35
N LEU A 165 6.82 -1.59 -23.30
CA LEU A 165 7.69 -2.08 -24.36
C LEU A 165 6.90 -2.36 -25.66
N GLU A 166 5.71 -2.92 -25.56
CA GLU A 166 4.82 -3.15 -26.71
C GLU A 166 4.41 -1.84 -27.38
N MET A 167 3.98 -0.85 -26.58
CA MET A 167 3.63 0.48 -27.10
C MET A 167 4.82 1.16 -27.81
N ALA A 168 6.01 1.10 -27.23
CA ALA A 168 7.21 1.65 -27.83
C ALA A 168 7.58 0.94 -29.15
N ALA A 169 7.39 -0.38 -29.22
CA ALA A 169 7.61 -1.14 -30.44
C ALA A 169 6.63 -0.76 -31.54
N ASP A 170 5.35 -0.57 -31.22
CA ASP A 170 4.31 -0.15 -32.16
C ASP A 170 4.57 1.26 -32.67
N GLU A 171 5.00 2.19 -31.83
CA GLU A 171 5.40 3.55 -32.25
C GLU A 171 6.54 3.50 -33.27
N ILE A 172 7.56 2.67 -33.02
CA ILE A 172 8.68 2.51 -33.95
C ILE A 172 8.20 1.93 -35.29
N LEU A 173 7.34 0.91 -35.27
CA LEU A 173 6.82 0.27 -36.46
C LEU A 173 5.94 1.18 -37.31
N ASN A 174 5.21 2.10 -36.66
CA ASN A 174 4.35 3.08 -37.36
C ASN A 174 5.12 4.29 -37.93
N CYS A 175 6.40 4.43 -37.60
CA CYS A 175 7.27 5.48 -38.16
C CYS A 175 7.99 5.06 -39.46
N TYR A 176 7.79 3.83 -39.92
CA TYR A 176 8.34 3.30 -41.16
C TYR A 176 7.22 2.93 -42.16
#